data_a7bdd582f712846750c3bafe6319d59b
#
_entry.id   a7bdd582f712846750c3bafe6319d59b
#
_cell.length_a   1.000
_cell.length_b   1.000
_cell.length_c   1.000
_cell.angle_alpha   90.00
_cell.angle_beta   90.00
_cell.angle_gamma   90.00
#
_symmetry.space_group_name_H-M   'P 1'
#
loop_
_entity.id
_entity.type
_entity.pdbx_description
1 polymer ?
#
loop_
_entity_poly.entity_id
_entity_poly.type
_entity_poly.pdbx_seq_one_letter_code
_entity_poly.pdbx_strand_id
1 'polypeptide(L)'
;RGSENVRILIDGKPSGLVTNDPEALRQMMGEMIERVEVITNPSAKHDAEGDVGIINIVLKKERKKGFNAGFQVKSGYPDNYGVSANGNYRYGFINLFGSFGIDYRKSPGEGSVVQDFYQYDMISMTKTDRDQERGGLGSNIRLGTDIYLNENNILTFAGMYQFGDRNNISELQYRDF
;
A
#
# COMPACT_ATOMS: atom_id res chain seq x y z
N ARG A 1 18.76 -14.76 5.15
CA ARG A 1 18.22 -14.03 6.31
C ARG A 1 18.23 -12.56 5.96
N GLY A 2 17.20 -12.06 5.28
CA GLY A 2 16.98 -10.66 5.04
C GLY A 2 15.83 -10.22 5.94
N SER A 3 16.02 -9.23 6.80
CA SER A 3 14.91 -8.58 7.46
C SER A 3 14.33 -7.53 6.52
N GLU A 4 13.02 -7.45 6.45
CA GLU A 4 12.29 -6.59 5.53
C GLU A 4 12.18 -5.13 6.04
N ASN A 5 12.75 -4.82 7.20
CA ASN A 5 12.66 -3.50 7.80
C ASN A 5 13.78 -2.59 7.30
N VAL A 6 13.53 -1.96 6.17
CA VAL A 6 14.41 -0.92 5.61
C VAL A 6 13.72 0.43 5.75
N ARG A 7 14.38 1.37 6.43
CA ARG A 7 13.90 2.75 6.54
C ARG A 7 14.36 3.57 5.35
N ILE A 8 13.45 4.35 4.80
CA ILE A 8 13.76 5.25 3.70
C ILE A 8 13.71 6.69 4.17
N LEU A 9 14.79 7.41 3.90
CA LEU A 9 14.93 8.83 4.22
C LEU A 9 15.06 9.65 2.95
N ILE A 10 14.63 10.90 3.00
CA ILE A 10 14.87 11.91 1.98
C ILE A 10 15.71 13.02 2.59
N ASP A 11 16.89 13.29 2.03
CA ASP A 11 17.87 14.26 2.57
C ASP A 11 18.19 13.99 4.06
N GLY A 12 18.32 12.72 4.44
CA GLY A 12 18.62 12.28 5.80
C GLY A 12 17.46 12.37 6.79
N LYS A 13 16.24 12.60 6.34
CA LYS A 13 15.06 12.84 7.18
C LYS A 13 13.90 11.92 6.78
N PRO A 14 13.12 11.41 7.76
CA PRO A 14 11.90 10.67 7.44
C PRO A 14 10.90 11.63 6.76
N SER A 15 10.31 11.20 5.66
CA SER A 15 9.29 11.98 4.94
C SER A 15 7.94 11.23 4.99
N GLY A 16 6.88 11.96 5.28
CA GLY A 16 5.52 11.42 5.27
C GLY A 16 5.11 10.84 3.92
N LEU A 17 5.75 11.27 2.83
CA LEU A 17 5.53 10.74 1.50
C LEU A 17 5.97 9.27 1.38
N VAL A 18 7.09 8.92 2.00
CA VAL A 18 7.78 7.64 1.78
C VAL A 18 7.55 6.65 2.91
N THR A 19 7.35 7.14 4.13
CA THR A 19 7.24 6.29 5.32
C THR A 19 6.06 5.30 5.26
N ASN A 20 5.04 5.59 4.47
CA ASN A 20 3.81 4.80 4.43
C ASN A 20 3.37 4.38 3.01
N ASP A 21 4.12 4.72 1.96
CA ASP A 21 3.77 4.35 0.60
C ASP A 21 5.01 4.13 -0.28
N PRO A 22 5.46 2.87 -0.44
CA PRO A 22 6.56 2.52 -1.34
C PRO A 22 6.31 2.87 -2.82
N GLU A 23 5.05 2.97 -3.24
CA GLU A 23 4.72 3.36 -4.62
C GLU A 23 5.04 4.83 -4.89
N ALA A 24 5.01 5.68 -3.87
CA ALA A 24 5.42 7.07 -4.00
C ALA A 24 6.90 7.21 -4.38
N LEU A 25 7.75 6.25 -3.99
CA LEU A 25 9.15 6.21 -4.40
C LEU A 25 9.33 5.92 -5.88
N ARG A 26 8.53 5.01 -6.43
CA ARG A 26 8.60 4.65 -7.85
C ARG A 26 8.24 5.81 -8.76
N GLN A 27 7.48 6.75 -8.23
CA GLN A 27 7.00 7.93 -8.96
C GLN A 27 7.93 9.12 -8.81
N MET A 28 8.94 9.04 -7.95
CA MET A 28 9.98 10.06 -7.91
C MET A 28 10.78 10.03 -9.21
N MET A 29 10.80 11.15 -9.91
CA MET A 29 11.59 11.27 -11.14
C MET A 29 13.07 11.12 -10.79
N GLY A 30 13.76 10.17 -11.44
CA GLY A 30 15.19 9.94 -11.22
C GLY A 30 16.05 11.20 -11.42
N GLU A 31 15.56 12.14 -12.22
CA GLU A 31 16.19 13.43 -12.44
C GLU A 31 16.26 14.33 -11.19
N MET A 32 15.37 14.10 -10.21
CA MET A 32 15.36 14.83 -8.93
C MET A 32 16.37 14.26 -7.94
N ILE A 33 16.83 13.04 -8.16
CA ILE A 33 17.74 12.35 -7.28
C ILE A 33 19.18 12.72 -7.64
N GLU A 34 19.94 13.18 -6.66
CA GLU A 34 21.38 13.41 -6.79
C GLU A 34 22.13 12.08 -6.62
N ARG A 35 21.81 11.36 -5.54
CA ARG A 35 22.38 10.06 -5.19
C ARG A 35 21.51 9.29 -4.21
N VAL A 36 21.73 7.99 -4.15
CA VAL A 36 21.12 7.10 -3.15
C VAL A 36 22.24 6.56 -2.27
N GLU A 37 22.12 6.75 -0.97
CA GLU A 37 23.05 6.26 0.03
C GLU A 37 22.42 5.06 0.75
N VAL A 38 23.12 3.92 0.75
CA VAL A 38 22.68 2.71 1.46
C VAL A 38 23.54 2.56 2.72
N ILE A 39 22.92 2.67 3.88
CA ILE A 39 23.54 2.56 5.19
C ILE A 39 23.15 1.21 5.78
N THR A 40 24.05 0.25 5.73
CA THR A 40 23.82 -1.13 6.20
C THR A 40 24.06 -1.31 7.69
N ASN A 41 24.67 -0.32 8.35
CA ASN A 41 24.96 -0.36 9.78
C ASN A 41 24.64 1.03 10.37
N PRO A 42 23.34 1.31 10.64
CA PRO A 42 22.94 2.60 11.18
C PRO A 42 23.56 2.82 12.56
N SER A 43 24.07 4.03 12.80
CA SER A 43 24.58 4.40 14.12
C SER A 43 23.44 4.51 15.14
N ALA A 44 23.74 4.43 16.42
CA ALA A 44 22.79 4.51 17.53
C ALA A 44 21.83 5.73 17.49
N LYS A 45 22.12 6.73 16.67
CA LYS A 45 21.25 7.89 16.42
C LYS A 45 19.99 7.51 15.61
N HIS A 46 20.05 6.41 14.85
CA HIS A 46 18.96 5.91 13.98
C HIS A 46 18.40 4.57 14.47
N ASP A 47 18.96 4.01 15.55
CA ASP A 47 18.75 2.63 16.01
C ASP A 47 17.54 2.49 16.96
N ALA A 48 16.81 3.57 17.20
CA ALA A 48 15.72 3.57 18.20
C ALA A 48 14.50 2.69 17.81
N GLU A 49 14.42 2.20 16.58
CA GLU A 49 13.25 1.45 16.06
C GLU A 49 13.62 0.06 15.49
N GLY A 50 14.87 -0.40 15.62
CA GLY A 50 15.27 -1.74 15.17
C GLY A 50 15.36 -1.93 13.66
N ASP A 51 15.62 -0.87 12.91
CA ASP A 51 15.78 -0.93 11.46
C ASP A 51 17.10 -1.59 11.08
N VAL A 52 17.07 -2.53 10.14
CA VAL A 52 18.23 -3.31 9.68
C VAL A 52 19.07 -2.56 8.65
N GLY A 53 18.50 -1.54 8.02
CA GLY A 53 19.17 -0.73 7.03
C GLY A 53 18.45 0.57 6.75
N ILE A 54 19.18 1.55 6.24
CA ILE A 54 18.65 2.85 5.84
C ILE A 54 18.99 3.10 4.38
N ILE A 55 18.01 3.48 3.58
CA ILE A 55 18.19 4.01 2.24
C ILE A 55 17.92 5.52 2.31
N ASN A 56 18.96 6.32 2.13
CA ASN A 56 18.84 7.77 2.09
C ASN A 56 18.88 8.27 0.65
N ILE A 57 17.79 8.89 0.20
CA ILE A 57 17.67 9.50 -1.12
C ILE A 57 18.03 10.97 -0.99
N VAL A 58 19.16 11.35 -1.58
CA VAL A 58 19.62 12.74 -1.59
C VAL A 58 19.12 13.42 -2.84
N LEU A 59 18.40 14.53 -2.68
CA LEU A 59 17.85 15.29 -3.78
C LEU A 59 18.83 16.37 -4.25
N LYS A 60 18.81 16.67 -5.56
CA LYS A 60 19.58 17.78 -6.12
C LYS A 60 19.20 19.10 -5.46
N LYS A 61 20.19 19.82 -4.95
CA LYS A 61 20.00 21.07 -4.16
C LYS A 61 19.24 22.17 -4.89
N GLU A 62 19.28 22.18 -6.21
CA GLU A 62 18.60 23.19 -7.04
C GLU A 62 17.07 23.00 -7.14
N ARG A 63 16.55 21.84 -6.72
CA ARG A 63 15.12 21.49 -6.83
C ARG A 63 14.41 21.36 -5.49
N LYS A 64 14.70 22.22 -4.54
CA LYS A 64 13.89 22.38 -3.30
C LYS A 64 12.48 22.93 -3.57
N LYS A 65 12.17 23.22 -4.81
CA LYS A 65 10.87 23.71 -5.27
C LYS A 65 10.44 22.85 -6.45
N GLY A 66 9.22 22.34 -6.42
CA GLY A 66 8.73 21.55 -7.53
C GLY A 66 7.36 20.92 -7.26
N PHE A 67 6.72 20.57 -8.33
CA PHE A 67 5.51 19.77 -8.37
C PHE A 67 5.84 18.41 -8.96
N ASN A 68 5.35 17.37 -8.33
CA ASN A 68 5.41 16.01 -8.82
C ASN A 68 4.02 15.39 -8.71
N ALA A 69 3.58 14.70 -9.75
CA ALA A 69 2.31 13.99 -9.75
C ALA A 69 2.44 12.69 -10.54
N GLY A 70 1.76 11.67 -10.04
CA GLY A 70 1.64 10.39 -10.68
C GLY A 70 0.18 10.00 -10.85
N PHE A 71 -0.08 9.22 -11.89
CA PHE A 71 -1.39 8.70 -12.19
C PHE A 71 -1.25 7.22 -12.60
N GLN A 72 -2.11 6.37 -12.08
CA GLN A 72 -2.11 4.95 -12.38
C GLN A 72 -3.52 4.49 -12.68
N VAL A 73 -3.66 3.71 -13.75
CA VAL A 73 -4.87 2.97 -14.08
C VAL A 73 -4.56 1.49 -13.99
N LYS A 74 -5.41 0.76 -13.33
CA LYS A 74 -5.33 -0.68 -13.17
C LYS A 74 -6.54 -1.32 -13.82
N SER A 75 -6.28 -2.37 -14.60
CA SER A 75 -7.32 -3.21 -15.19
C SER A 75 -6.88 -4.66 -15.11
N GLY A 76 -7.79 -5.55 -14.80
CA GLY A 76 -7.50 -6.98 -14.65
C GLY A 76 -8.74 -7.84 -14.72
N TYR A 77 -8.50 -9.13 -14.90
CA TYR A 77 -9.54 -10.16 -14.94
C TYR A 77 -9.47 -11.00 -13.65
N PRO A 78 -10.59 -11.44 -13.08
CA PRO A 78 -11.96 -11.03 -13.34
C PRO A 78 -12.24 -9.66 -12.69
N ASP A 79 -12.91 -8.76 -13.35
CA ASP A 79 -13.40 -7.46 -12.86
C ASP A 79 -12.52 -6.79 -11.76
N ASN A 80 -11.33 -6.35 -12.14
CA ASN A 80 -10.40 -5.67 -11.26
C ASN A 80 -9.99 -4.35 -11.91
N TYR A 81 -10.62 -3.27 -11.49
CA TYR A 81 -10.42 -1.94 -12.06
C TYR A 81 -10.01 -0.97 -10.97
N GLY A 82 -9.06 -0.12 -11.26
CA GLY A 82 -8.64 0.88 -10.29
C GLY A 82 -8.04 2.09 -10.95
N VAL A 83 -8.19 3.21 -10.27
CA VAL A 83 -7.58 4.48 -10.63
C VAL A 83 -6.97 5.06 -9.38
N SER A 84 -5.73 5.48 -9.47
CA SER A 84 -5.08 6.19 -8.38
C SER A 84 -4.28 7.37 -8.91
N ALA A 85 -4.18 8.40 -8.10
CA ALA A 85 -3.37 9.56 -8.34
C ALA A 85 -2.67 9.95 -7.05
N ASN A 86 -1.46 10.44 -7.19
CA ASN A 86 -0.72 11.00 -6.08
C ASN A 86 0.02 12.23 -6.56
N GLY A 87 0.33 13.11 -5.64
CA GLY A 87 1.08 14.31 -5.96
C GLY A 87 1.75 14.89 -4.74
N ASN A 88 2.81 15.63 -4.99
CA ASN A 88 3.41 16.46 -4.00
C ASN A 88 3.82 17.83 -4.60
N TYR A 89 3.75 18.84 -3.78
CA TYR A 89 4.17 20.18 -4.12
C TYR A 89 5.06 20.73 -3.03
N ARG A 90 6.32 20.96 -3.37
CA ARG A 90 7.30 21.53 -2.44
C ARG A 90 7.60 22.98 -2.79
N TYR A 91 7.45 23.83 -1.82
CA TYR A 91 7.80 25.25 -1.91
C TYR A 91 8.47 25.72 -0.63
N GLY A 92 9.78 26.02 -0.72
CA GLY A 92 10.56 26.48 0.43
C GLY A 92 10.57 25.47 1.58
N PHE A 93 10.00 25.89 2.71
CA PHE A 93 9.94 25.10 3.94
C PHE A 93 8.67 24.25 4.08
N ILE A 94 7.80 24.21 3.06
CA ILE A 94 6.56 23.43 3.07
C ILE A 94 6.59 22.42 1.93
N ASN A 95 6.15 21.20 2.21
CA ASN A 95 5.84 20.17 1.24
C ASN A 95 4.40 19.71 1.45
N LEU A 96 3.53 19.92 0.49
CA LEU A 96 2.18 19.40 0.47
C LEU A 96 2.19 18.08 -0.30
N PHE A 97 1.56 17.06 0.25
CA PHE A 97 1.43 15.78 -0.44
C PHE A 97 0.03 15.22 -0.31
N GLY A 98 -0.35 14.42 -1.29
CA GLY A 98 -1.63 13.75 -1.27
C GLY A 98 -1.67 12.57 -2.20
N SER A 99 -2.56 11.65 -1.89
CA SER A 99 -2.91 10.53 -2.75
C SER A 99 -4.40 10.25 -2.68
N PHE A 100 -4.90 9.73 -3.78
CA PHE A 100 -6.27 9.31 -3.94
C PHE A 100 -6.29 7.99 -4.71
N GLY A 101 -7.13 7.07 -4.30
CA GLY A 101 -7.33 5.80 -5.00
C GLY A 101 -8.77 5.35 -4.92
N ILE A 102 -9.25 4.80 -6.02
CA ILE A 102 -10.49 4.03 -6.07
C ILE A 102 -10.18 2.72 -6.77
N ASP A 103 -10.58 1.62 -6.17
CA ASP A 103 -10.48 0.31 -6.76
C ASP A 103 -11.78 -0.48 -6.61
N TYR A 104 -12.15 -1.16 -7.67
CA TYR A 104 -13.20 -2.16 -7.69
C TYR A 104 -12.56 -3.51 -7.96
N ARG A 105 -12.90 -4.48 -7.13
CA ARG A 105 -12.39 -5.83 -7.27
C ARG A 105 -13.50 -6.85 -7.09
N LYS A 106 -13.49 -7.86 -7.98
CA LYS A 106 -14.32 -9.04 -7.90
C LYS A 106 -13.41 -10.28 -7.84
N SER A 107 -13.68 -11.18 -6.93
CA SER A 107 -12.91 -12.42 -6.75
C SER A 107 -13.89 -13.57 -6.62
N PRO A 108 -14.20 -14.28 -7.72
CA PRO A 108 -14.95 -15.52 -7.67
C PRO A 108 -14.10 -16.62 -7.04
N GLY A 109 -14.75 -17.53 -6.34
CA GLY A 109 -14.13 -18.71 -5.76
C GLY A 109 -15.11 -19.87 -5.80
N GLU A 110 -14.63 -21.03 -6.16
CA GLU A 110 -15.40 -22.27 -6.19
C GLU A 110 -14.79 -23.27 -5.20
N GLY A 111 -15.63 -24.05 -4.57
CA GLY A 111 -15.20 -25.09 -3.66
C GLY A 111 -16.17 -26.25 -3.64
N SER A 112 -15.68 -27.45 -3.45
CA SER A 112 -16.51 -28.66 -3.30
C SER A 112 -16.04 -29.44 -2.10
N VAL A 113 -16.98 -29.85 -1.28
CA VAL A 113 -16.75 -30.70 -0.11
C VAL A 113 -17.63 -31.95 -0.23
N VAL A 114 -17.03 -33.12 -0.04
CA VAL A 114 -17.74 -34.40 0.02
C VAL A 114 -17.61 -34.89 1.45
N GLN A 115 -18.73 -35.23 2.06
CA GLN A 115 -18.81 -35.79 3.41
C GLN A 115 -19.50 -37.14 3.37
N ASP A 116 -18.84 -38.14 3.92
CA ASP A 116 -19.39 -39.49 4.08
C ASP A 116 -19.82 -39.67 5.53
N PHE A 117 -21.10 -40.00 5.74
CA PHE A 117 -21.65 -40.31 7.05
C PHE A 117 -21.83 -41.81 7.19
N TYR A 118 -21.22 -42.41 8.20
CA TYR A 118 -21.31 -43.82 8.53
C TYR A 118 -22.22 -43.98 9.73
N GLN A 119 -23.41 -44.56 9.52
CA GLN A 119 -24.35 -44.86 10.60
C GLN A 119 -24.99 -46.23 10.40
N TYR A 120 -24.69 -47.20 11.29
CA TYR A 120 -25.33 -48.51 11.36
C TYR A 120 -25.50 -49.20 10.00
N ASP A 121 -24.44 -49.58 9.33
CA ASP A 121 -24.45 -50.23 8.00
C ASP A 121 -25.02 -49.41 6.82
N MET A 122 -25.35 -48.14 7.04
CA MET A 122 -25.70 -47.24 5.95
C MET A 122 -24.61 -46.20 5.75
N ILE A 123 -24.25 -46.01 4.51
CA ILE A 123 -23.34 -44.92 4.08
C ILE A 123 -24.23 -43.90 3.39
N SER A 124 -24.23 -42.70 3.89
CA SER A 124 -24.85 -41.56 3.23
C SER A 124 -23.76 -40.59 2.85
N MET A 125 -23.74 -40.17 1.60
CA MET A 125 -22.76 -39.22 1.07
C MET A 125 -23.46 -37.92 0.74
N THR A 126 -22.95 -36.82 1.31
CA THR A 126 -23.41 -35.46 0.97
C THR A 126 -22.30 -34.72 0.25
N LYS A 127 -22.58 -34.25 -0.94
CA LYS A 127 -21.72 -33.35 -1.70
C LYS A 127 -22.23 -31.93 -1.61
N THR A 128 -21.39 -31.03 -1.15
CA THR A 128 -21.67 -29.58 -1.08
C THR A 128 -20.79 -28.86 -2.08
N ASP A 129 -21.40 -28.30 -3.11
CA ASP A 129 -20.72 -27.41 -4.03
C ASP A 129 -20.98 -25.97 -3.55
N ARG A 130 -19.92 -25.16 -3.48
CA ARG A 130 -19.95 -23.77 -3.01
C ARG A 130 -19.44 -22.88 -4.10
N ASP A 131 -20.27 -21.94 -4.53
CA ASP A 131 -19.91 -20.83 -5.36
C ASP A 131 -19.87 -19.57 -4.51
N GLN A 132 -18.75 -18.88 -4.52
CA GLN A 132 -18.53 -17.69 -3.72
C GLN A 132 -18.05 -16.55 -4.60
N GLU A 133 -18.69 -15.42 -4.46
CA GLU A 133 -18.27 -14.19 -5.09
C GLU A 133 -18.00 -13.14 -4.03
N ARG A 134 -16.74 -12.70 -3.95
CA ARG A 134 -16.31 -11.61 -3.08
C ARG A 134 -15.90 -10.44 -3.93
N GLY A 135 -16.43 -9.28 -3.61
CA GLY A 135 -16.09 -8.09 -4.35
C GLY A 135 -16.43 -6.83 -3.59
N GLY A 136 -16.09 -5.71 -4.18
CA GLY A 136 -16.49 -4.42 -3.63
C GLY A 136 -15.68 -3.28 -4.17
N LEU A 137 -16.12 -2.10 -3.80
CA LEU A 137 -15.48 -0.83 -4.11
C LEU A 137 -14.69 -0.37 -2.88
N GLY A 138 -13.40 -0.09 -3.09
CA GLY A 138 -12.55 0.55 -2.11
C GLY A 138 -12.16 1.95 -2.55
N SER A 139 -12.06 2.87 -1.62
CA SER A 139 -11.48 4.19 -1.88
C SER A 139 -10.63 4.65 -0.72
N ASN A 140 -9.56 5.33 -1.02
CA ASN A 140 -8.68 5.95 -0.05
C ASN A 140 -8.30 7.36 -0.47
N ILE A 141 -8.22 8.24 0.50
CA ILE A 141 -7.73 9.61 0.33
C ILE A 141 -6.73 9.85 1.44
N ARG A 142 -5.57 10.37 1.08
CA ARG A 142 -4.55 10.81 2.02
C ARG A 142 -4.09 12.21 1.65
N LEU A 143 -4.02 13.08 2.63
CA LEU A 143 -3.51 14.44 2.47
C LEU A 143 -2.58 14.75 3.64
N GLY A 144 -1.53 15.49 3.36
CA GLY A 144 -0.61 15.86 4.41
C GLY A 144 0.32 17.00 4.01
N THR A 145 1.05 17.47 5.00
CA THR A 145 2.06 18.50 4.84
C THR A 145 3.27 18.24 5.73
N ASP A 146 4.46 18.41 5.18
CA ASP A 146 5.70 18.46 5.92
C ASP A 146 6.14 19.91 6.02
N ILE A 147 6.42 20.38 7.23
CA ILE A 147 6.92 21.72 7.53
C ILE A 147 8.36 21.57 8.02
N TYR A 148 9.31 22.04 7.25
CA TYR A 148 10.73 22.02 7.57
C TYR A 148 11.07 23.23 8.45
N LEU A 149 11.07 23.05 9.77
CA LEU A 149 11.33 24.13 10.73
C LEU A 149 12.79 24.58 10.68
N ASN A 150 13.70 23.63 10.54
CA ASN A 150 15.14 23.83 10.34
C ASN A 150 15.77 22.57 9.74
N GLU A 151 17.10 22.53 9.64
CA GLU A 151 17.82 21.38 9.05
C GLU A 151 17.61 20.06 9.78
N ASN A 152 17.24 20.11 11.07
CA ASN A 152 17.12 18.94 11.92
C ASN A 152 15.68 18.61 12.36
N ASN A 153 14.72 19.51 12.12
CA ASN A 153 13.36 19.36 12.61
C ASN A 153 12.34 19.52 11.50
N ILE A 154 11.47 18.52 11.37
CA ILE A 154 10.34 18.50 10.46
C ILE A 154 9.09 18.23 11.29
N LEU A 155 8.06 18.98 11.00
CA LEU A 155 6.72 18.76 11.54
C LEU A 155 5.83 18.24 10.42
N THR A 156 5.29 17.05 10.59
CA THR A 156 4.41 16.39 9.61
C THR A 156 2.99 16.33 10.15
N PHE A 157 2.04 16.82 9.37
CA PHE A 157 0.62 16.60 9.57
C PHE A 157 0.09 15.77 8.42
N ALA A 158 -0.60 14.67 8.72
CA ALA A 158 -1.23 13.85 7.70
C ALA A 158 -2.56 13.31 8.20
N GLY A 159 -3.54 13.29 7.31
CA GLY A 159 -4.82 12.66 7.50
C GLY A 159 -5.09 11.62 6.41
N MET A 160 -5.75 10.54 6.79
CA MET A 160 -6.19 9.49 5.86
C MET A 160 -7.65 9.20 6.10
N TYR A 161 -8.40 9.09 5.02
CA TYR A 161 -9.77 8.63 5.02
C TYR A 161 -9.89 7.43 4.08
N GLN A 162 -10.48 6.37 4.58
CA GLN A 162 -10.68 5.14 3.82
C GLN A 162 -12.15 4.74 3.89
N PHE A 163 -12.73 4.47 2.75
CA PHE A 163 -14.08 3.96 2.61
C PHE A 163 -14.05 2.69 1.77
N GLY A 164 -14.82 1.69 2.17
CA GLY A 164 -14.96 0.45 1.40
C GLY A 164 -16.34 -0.14 1.60
N ASP A 165 -16.97 -0.49 0.49
CA ASP A 165 -18.16 -1.32 0.44
C ASP A 165 -17.77 -2.70 -0.07
N ARG A 166 -18.04 -3.74 0.72
CA ARG A 166 -17.69 -5.12 0.39
C ARG A 166 -18.95 -5.96 0.32
N ASN A 167 -19.11 -6.61 -0.81
CA ASN A 167 -20.18 -7.58 -1.02
C ASN A 167 -19.60 -9.00 -1.04
N ASN A 168 -20.27 -9.92 -0.34
CA ASN A 168 -19.89 -11.31 -0.27
C ASN A 168 -21.13 -12.16 -0.48
N ILE A 169 -21.23 -12.77 -1.64
CA ILE A 169 -22.33 -13.65 -2.02
C ILE A 169 -21.79 -15.08 -1.98
N SER A 170 -22.49 -15.97 -1.30
CA SER A 170 -22.14 -17.40 -1.24
C SER A 170 -23.38 -18.22 -1.54
N GLU A 171 -23.33 -19.01 -2.57
CA GLU A 171 -24.34 -19.98 -2.95
C GLU A 171 -23.84 -21.39 -2.61
N LEU A 172 -24.69 -22.17 -1.93
CA LEU A 172 -24.37 -23.53 -1.50
C LEU A 172 -25.40 -24.45 -2.13
N GLN A 173 -24.91 -25.44 -2.88
CA GLN A 173 -25.74 -26.50 -3.44
C GLN A 173 -25.40 -27.83 -2.73
N TYR A 174 -26.43 -28.42 -2.15
CA TYR A 174 -26.31 -29.72 -1.46
C TYR A 174 -26.88 -30.82 -2.33
N ARG A 175 -26.19 -31.92 -2.41
CA ARG A 175 -26.64 -33.16 -3.07
C ARG A 175 -26.38 -34.32 -2.15
N ASP A 176 -27.44 -35.03 -1.81
CA ASP A 176 -27.39 -36.22 -0.99
C ASP A 176 -27.55 -37.47 -1.88
N PHE A 177 -26.74 -38.51 -1.59
CA PHE A 177 -26.69 -39.77 -2.31
C PHE A 177 -26.79 -40.96 -1.34
#